data_41f0552bdf9023a0293150356d2d3d2b
#
_entry.id   41f0552bdf9023a0293150356d2d3d2b
#
_cell.length_a   1.000
_cell.length_b   1.000
_cell.length_c   1.000
_cell.angle_alpha   90.00
_cell.angle_beta   90.00
_cell.angle_gamma   90.00
#
_symmetry.space_group_name_H-M   'P 1'
#
loop_
_entity.id
_entity.type
_entity.pdbx_description
1 polymer ?
#
loop_
_entity_poly.entity_id
_entity_poly.type
_entity_poly.pdbx_seq_one_letter_code
_entity_poly.pdbx_strand_id
1 'polypeptide(L)'
;ELTPFAKFEIEGEDTHSFLQYLSSNNIKNESGSITYTQMLNSNGGIEADLSITCISKNKYRIVTGSGVREHDKKHIVKHLKENLKFKDITDDYACFGIFGPKSRSLLSDLVGNEFENSKFPFGIGKLLKINNVEIWFQRLSYVGELGWELYIPINESKKIYEIICKVGINYNLVHSGRLAMDIMRMEKGYL
;
A
#
# COMPACT_ATOMS: atom_id res chain seq x y z
N GLU A 1 -3.95 12.25 -0.53
CA GLU A 1 -3.48 11.59 -1.76
C GLU A 1 -2.07 11.03 -1.56
N LEU A 2 -1.87 9.77 -1.95
CA LEU A 2 -0.60 9.02 -1.84
C LEU A 2 -0.14 8.49 -3.22
N THR A 3 -0.76 8.95 -4.30
CA THR A 3 -0.46 8.51 -5.67
C THR A 3 1.02 8.60 -6.06
N PRO A 4 1.82 9.59 -5.58
CA PRO A 4 3.24 9.68 -5.92
C PRO A 4 4.11 8.56 -5.33
N PHE A 5 3.64 7.79 -4.33
CA PHE A 5 4.41 6.65 -3.83
C PHE A 5 4.72 5.66 -4.95
N ALA A 6 5.96 5.20 -5.01
CA ALA A 6 6.37 4.22 -6.02
C ALA A 6 5.74 2.85 -5.73
N LYS A 7 5.28 2.19 -6.77
CA LYS A 7 4.62 0.90 -6.72
C LYS A 7 5.28 -0.04 -7.72
N PHE A 8 5.81 -1.15 -7.24
CA PHE A 8 6.43 -2.17 -8.08
C PHE A 8 5.72 -3.50 -7.88
N GLU A 9 5.68 -4.32 -8.90
CA GLU A 9 5.25 -5.72 -8.79
C GLU A 9 6.38 -6.65 -9.23
N ILE A 10 6.53 -7.74 -8.49
CA ILE A 10 7.43 -8.84 -8.83
C ILE A 10 6.61 -10.11 -8.87
N GLU A 11 6.81 -10.90 -9.93
CA GLU A 11 6.05 -12.13 -10.18
C GLU A 11 6.98 -13.26 -10.64
N GLY A 12 6.78 -14.46 -10.10
CA GLY A 12 7.51 -15.69 -10.41
C GLY A 12 7.59 -16.62 -9.21
N GLU A 13 7.93 -17.88 -9.44
CA GLU A 13 7.93 -18.90 -8.38
C GLU A 13 8.87 -18.58 -7.22
N ASP A 14 10.01 -17.94 -7.50
CA ASP A 14 11.03 -17.59 -6.52
C ASP A 14 10.82 -16.21 -5.87
N THR A 15 9.71 -15.52 -6.13
CA THR A 15 9.52 -14.14 -5.66
C THR A 15 9.61 -14.04 -4.14
N HIS A 16 8.99 -14.96 -3.41
CA HIS A 16 9.06 -14.95 -1.94
C HIS A 16 10.50 -15.09 -1.42
N SER A 17 11.25 -16.07 -1.90
CA SER A 17 12.64 -16.29 -1.48
C SER A 17 13.56 -15.14 -1.88
N PHE A 18 13.32 -14.52 -3.03
CA PHE A 18 14.03 -13.33 -3.49
C PHE A 18 13.78 -12.13 -2.57
N LEU A 19 12.53 -11.84 -2.24
CA LEU A 19 12.17 -10.74 -1.34
C LEU A 19 12.66 -10.99 0.09
N GLN A 20 12.58 -12.24 0.56
CA GLN A 20 13.13 -12.63 1.86
C GLN A 20 14.64 -12.41 1.95
N TYR A 21 15.38 -12.67 0.88
CA TYR A 21 16.83 -12.44 0.82
C TYR A 21 17.19 -10.94 0.92
N LEU A 22 16.41 -10.07 0.28
CA LEU A 22 16.68 -8.61 0.31
C LEU A 22 16.19 -7.91 1.58
N SER A 23 15.24 -8.50 2.30
CA SER A 23 14.54 -7.84 3.40
C SER A 23 15.10 -8.19 4.76
N SER A 24 15.13 -7.22 5.66
CA SER A 24 15.55 -7.42 7.06
C SER A 24 14.49 -8.10 7.93
N ASN A 25 13.21 -8.10 7.48
CA ASN A 25 12.11 -8.71 8.21
C ASN A 25 11.61 -9.99 7.49
N ASN A 26 10.88 -10.84 8.19
CA ASN A 26 10.26 -12.02 7.62
C ASN A 26 9.10 -11.64 6.70
N ILE A 27 9.22 -11.97 5.43
CA ILE A 27 8.18 -11.71 4.43
C ILE A 27 7.08 -12.75 4.57
N LYS A 28 5.86 -12.27 4.80
CA LYS A 28 4.68 -13.12 4.87
C LYS A 28 4.29 -13.61 3.47
N ASN A 29 3.85 -14.86 3.36
CA ASN A 29 3.47 -15.51 2.10
C ASN A 29 1.97 -15.82 1.97
N GLU A 30 1.17 -15.45 2.95
CA GLU A 30 -0.29 -15.56 2.89
C GLU A 30 -0.86 -14.43 2.02
N SER A 31 -1.74 -14.76 1.09
CA SER A 31 -2.37 -13.77 0.21
C SER A 31 -3.05 -12.67 1.02
N GLY A 32 -2.79 -11.43 0.65
CA GLY A 32 -3.24 -10.23 1.33
C GLY A 32 -2.34 -9.76 2.46
N SER A 33 -1.41 -10.57 2.98
CA SER A 33 -0.53 -10.14 4.08
C SER A 33 0.42 -9.03 3.65
N ILE A 34 0.65 -8.09 4.56
CA ILE A 34 1.55 -6.96 4.38
C ILE A 34 2.70 -7.06 5.38
N THR A 35 3.90 -6.86 4.90
CA THR A 35 5.13 -6.78 5.72
C THR A 35 5.77 -5.42 5.51
N TYR A 36 5.92 -4.65 6.57
CA TYR A 36 6.79 -3.47 6.57
C TYR A 36 8.22 -3.92 6.86
N THR A 37 9.19 -3.47 6.05
CA THR A 37 10.58 -3.92 6.14
C THR A 37 11.53 -2.93 5.50
N GLN A 38 12.82 -3.06 5.85
CA GLN A 38 13.92 -2.41 5.16
C GLN A 38 14.62 -3.43 4.25
N MET A 39 15.17 -2.97 3.13
CA MET A 39 16.16 -3.69 2.34
C MET A 39 17.54 -3.17 2.71
N LEU A 40 18.51 -4.08 2.83
CA LEU A 40 19.85 -3.75 3.31
C LEU A 40 20.89 -3.95 2.21
N ASN A 41 21.99 -3.21 2.31
CA ASN A 41 23.19 -3.48 1.53
C ASN A 41 24.11 -4.49 2.23
N SER A 42 25.22 -4.86 1.56
CA SER A 42 26.18 -5.83 2.08
C SER A 42 26.88 -5.41 3.39
N ASN A 43 26.82 -4.13 3.75
CA ASN A 43 27.38 -3.60 4.98
C ASN A 43 26.35 -3.46 6.11
N GLY A 44 25.09 -3.89 5.88
CA GLY A 44 23.98 -3.76 6.81
C GLY A 44 23.34 -2.37 6.85
N GLY A 45 23.72 -1.47 5.94
CA GLY A 45 23.08 -0.15 5.79
C GLY A 45 21.71 -0.26 5.11
N ILE A 46 20.79 0.62 5.50
CA ILE A 46 19.44 0.68 4.91
C ILE A 46 19.51 1.28 3.49
N GLU A 47 19.06 0.52 2.50
CA GLU A 47 18.94 0.96 1.11
C GLU A 47 17.52 1.40 0.79
N ALA A 48 16.51 0.69 1.29
CA ALA A 48 15.12 1.03 1.07
C ALA A 48 14.29 0.78 2.34
N ASP A 49 13.27 1.61 2.54
CA ASP A 49 12.27 1.48 3.59
C ASP A 49 10.88 1.42 2.93
N LEU A 50 10.20 0.27 3.06
CA LEU A 50 9.07 -0.04 2.20
C LEU A 50 8.10 -1.05 2.81
N SER A 51 6.93 -1.16 2.19
CA SER A 51 5.98 -2.23 2.48
C SER A 51 5.92 -3.23 1.32
N ILE A 52 5.80 -4.51 1.67
CA ILE A 52 5.66 -5.62 0.73
C ILE A 52 4.34 -6.33 1.00
N THR A 53 3.49 -6.41 -0.01
CA THR A 53 2.19 -7.08 0.06
C THR A 53 2.20 -8.33 -0.80
N CYS A 54 1.86 -9.46 -0.22
CA CYS A 54 1.62 -10.71 -0.95
C CYS A 54 0.26 -10.61 -1.67
N ILE A 55 0.27 -10.35 -2.98
CA ILE A 55 -0.96 -10.29 -3.79
C ILE A 55 -1.51 -11.68 -4.06
N SER A 56 -0.62 -12.62 -4.37
CA SER A 56 -0.90 -14.05 -4.54
C SER A 56 0.38 -14.85 -4.29
N LYS A 57 0.30 -16.16 -4.30
CA LYS A 57 1.41 -17.07 -3.99
C LYS A 57 2.75 -16.69 -4.62
N ASN A 58 2.73 -16.21 -5.88
CA ASN A 58 3.93 -15.91 -6.66
C ASN A 58 3.99 -14.45 -7.11
N LYS A 59 3.16 -13.57 -6.52
CA LYS A 59 3.09 -12.16 -6.92
C LYS A 59 3.07 -11.25 -5.70
N TYR A 60 3.99 -10.31 -5.67
CA TYR A 60 4.14 -9.36 -4.58
C TYR A 60 4.14 -7.92 -5.10
N ARG A 61 3.53 -7.03 -4.34
CA ARG A 61 3.58 -5.58 -4.58
C ARG A 61 4.45 -4.92 -3.53
N ILE A 62 5.34 -4.05 -3.98
CA ILE A 62 6.23 -3.25 -3.15
C ILE A 62 5.76 -1.80 -3.26
N VAL A 63 5.67 -1.11 -2.13
CA VAL A 63 5.35 0.32 -2.07
C VAL A 63 6.43 1.04 -1.28
N THR A 64 6.99 2.08 -1.88
CA THR A 64 8.06 2.89 -1.28
C THR A 64 7.85 4.38 -1.54
N GLY A 65 8.66 5.23 -0.92
CA GLY A 65 8.54 6.68 -1.01
C GLY A 65 8.74 7.22 -2.43
N SER A 66 8.01 8.27 -2.77
CA SER A 66 8.06 8.89 -4.10
C SER A 66 9.44 9.41 -4.48
N GLY A 67 10.16 10.00 -3.54
CA GLY A 67 11.49 10.60 -3.77
C GLY A 67 12.60 9.60 -4.02
N VAL A 68 12.39 8.32 -3.73
CA VAL A 68 13.39 7.24 -3.82
C VAL A 68 13.07 6.19 -4.88
N ARG A 69 12.02 6.43 -5.72
CA ARG A 69 11.55 5.49 -6.75
C ARG A 69 12.69 4.87 -7.57
N GLU A 70 13.54 5.71 -8.17
CA GLU A 70 14.61 5.23 -9.06
C GLU A 70 15.76 4.56 -8.30
N HIS A 71 16.04 5.01 -7.08
CA HIS A 71 17.03 4.41 -6.21
C HIS A 71 16.63 2.98 -5.82
N ASP A 72 15.43 2.84 -5.27
CA ASP A 72 14.93 1.55 -4.78
C ASP A 72 14.70 0.56 -5.92
N LYS A 73 14.18 1.05 -7.06
CA LYS A 73 14.06 0.26 -8.29
C LYS A 73 15.42 -0.29 -8.74
N LYS A 74 16.47 0.55 -8.76
CA LYS A 74 17.82 0.11 -9.14
C LYS A 74 18.35 -0.95 -8.17
N HIS A 75 18.14 -0.77 -6.87
CA HIS A 75 18.56 -1.74 -5.86
C HIS A 75 17.87 -3.08 -6.07
N ILE A 76 16.55 -3.10 -6.27
CA ILE A 76 15.77 -4.33 -6.50
C ILE A 76 16.22 -5.02 -7.80
N VAL A 77 16.28 -4.27 -8.92
CA VAL A 77 16.61 -4.82 -10.24
C VAL A 77 18.04 -5.35 -10.30
N LYS A 78 18.99 -4.74 -9.60
CA LYS A 78 20.37 -5.23 -9.49
C LYS A 78 20.47 -6.67 -8.97
N HIS A 79 19.55 -7.09 -8.12
CA HIS A 79 19.54 -8.41 -7.51
C HIS A 79 18.49 -9.34 -8.13
N LEU A 80 17.74 -8.85 -9.13
CA LEU A 80 16.63 -9.59 -9.75
C LEU A 80 17.15 -10.84 -10.46
N LYS A 81 16.50 -11.98 -10.20
CA LYS A 81 16.79 -13.24 -10.88
C LYS A 81 16.10 -13.29 -12.25
N GLU A 82 16.70 -13.98 -13.20
CA GLU A 82 16.22 -14.08 -14.60
C GLU A 82 14.80 -14.67 -14.72
N ASN A 83 14.42 -15.54 -13.80
CA ASN A 83 13.09 -16.17 -13.76
C ASN A 83 12.00 -15.32 -13.10
N LEU A 84 12.32 -14.10 -12.65
CA LEU A 84 11.39 -13.17 -12.04
C LEU A 84 11.05 -12.02 -12.99
N LYS A 85 9.76 -11.65 -13.01
CA LYS A 85 9.28 -10.50 -13.77
C LYS A 85 9.12 -9.31 -12.82
N PHE A 86 9.77 -8.21 -13.13
CA PHE A 86 9.62 -6.93 -12.45
C PHE A 86 8.80 -5.98 -13.31
N LYS A 87 7.83 -5.30 -12.69
CA LYS A 87 7.05 -4.23 -13.34
C LYS A 87 6.96 -3.03 -12.43
N ASP A 88 7.31 -1.86 -12.93
CA ASP A 88 6.96 -0.58 -12.31
C ASP A 88 5.52 -0.23 -12.68
N ILE A 89 4.64 -0.20 -11.69
CA ILE A 89 3.20 0.07 -11.85
C ILE A 89 2.81 1.40 -11.19
N THR A 90 3.79 2.26 -10.90
CA THR A 90 3.57 3.52 -10.19
C THR A 90 2.47 4.35 -10.84
N ASP A 91 2.51 4.44 -12.15
CA ASP A 91 1.59 5.28 -12.93
C ASP A 91 0.29 4.55 -13.33
N ASP A 92 0.19 3.24 -13.07
CA ASP A 92 -1.02 2.44 -13.34
C ASP A 92 -2.12 2.65 -12.27
N TYR A 93 -1.75 3.11 -11.06
CA TYR A 93 -2.66 3.23 -9.92
C TYR A 93 -2.54 4.58 -9.20
N ALA A 94 -3.69 5.22 -8.98
CA ALA A 94 -3.82 6.22 -7.93
C ALA A 94 -3.87 5.55 -6.56
N CYS A 95 -3.36 6.24 -5.52
CA CYS A 95 -3.46 5.78 -4.14
C CYS A 95 -4.10 6.86 -3.27
N PHE A 96 -5.21 6.52 -2.60
CA PHE A 96 -5.88 7.39 -1.64
C PHE A 96 -5.83 6.78 -0.25
N GLY A 97 -5.34 7.55 0.74
CA GLY A 97 -5.44 7.20 2.14
C GLY A 97 -6.72 7.76 2.75
N ILE A 98 -7.52 6.90 3.37
CA ILE A 98 -8.72 7.27 4.14
C ILE A 98 -8.45 6.91 5.59
N PHE A 99 -8.15 7.93 6.40
CA PHE A 99 -7.71 7.76 7.79
C PHE A 99 -8.62 8.51 8.75
N GLY A 100 -8.69 8.03 9.99
CA GLY A 100 -9.44 8.63 11.08
C GLY A 100 -10.52 7.71 11.64
N PRO A 101 -11.12 8.07 12.78
CA PRO A 101 -12.04 7.18 13.52
C PRO A 101 -13.30 6.80 12.75
N LYS A 102 -13.73 7.61 11.76
CA LYS A 102 -14.91 7.36 10.94
C LYS A 102 -14.59 6.64 9.60
N SER A 103 -13.33 6.36 9.31
CA SER A 103 -12.90 5.75 8.05
C SER A 103 -13.59 4.40 7.78
N ARG A 104 -13.74 3.58 8.83
CA ARG A 104 -14.46 2.29 8.74
C ARG A 104 -15.90 2.46 8.29
N SER A 105 -16.64 3.35 8.94
CA SER A 105 -18.05 3.59 8.64
C SER A 105 -18.24 4.12 7.22
N LEU A 106 -17.41 5.07 6.81
CA LEU A 106 -17.41 5.61 5.45
C LEU A 106 -17.17 4.50 4.41
N LEU A 107 -16.15 3.65 4.63
CA LEU A 107 -15.83 2.57 3.71
C LEU A 107 -16.88 1.46 3.72
N SER A 108 -17.53 1.21 4.85
CA SER A 108 -18.64 0.27 4.94
C SER A 108 -19.87 0.72 4.16
N ASP A 109 -20.17 2.01 4.11
CA ASP A 109 -21.24 2.54 3.25
C ASP A 109 -20.93 2.39 1.75
N LEU A 110 -19.63 2.40 1.38
CA LEU A 110 -19.23 2.26 -0.01
C LEU A 110 -19.16 0.81 -0.51
N VAL A 111 -18.83 -0.13 0.37
CA VAL A 111 -18.48 -1.52 0.00
C VAL A 111 -19.34 -2.54 0.74
N GLY A 112 -19.88 -2.20 1.91
CA GLY A 112 -20.58 -3.13 2.79
C GLY A 112 -19.74 -3.57 4.01
N ASN A 113 -20.19 -4.58 4.73
CA ASN A 113 -19.67 -5.02 6.03
C ASN A 113 -18.33 -5.79 5.94
N GLU A 114 -17.40 -5.33 5.11
CA GLU A 114 -16.08 -5.97 4.94
C GLU A 114 -15.01 -5.43 5.89
N PHE A 115 -15.23 -4.24 6.49
CA PHE A 115 -14.20 -3.49 7.23
C PHE A 115 -14.14 -3.78 8.74
N GLU A 116 -14.88 -4.75 9.24
CA GLU A 116 -14.76 -5.20 10.64
C GLU A 116 -13.37 -5.79 10.92
N ASN A 117 -12.91 -5.68 12.20
CA ASN A 117 -11.58 -6.18 12.59
C ASN A 117 -11.38 -7.67 12.31
N SER A 118 -12.43 -8.48 12.51
CA SER A 118 -12.41 -9.92 12.25
C SER A 118 -12.29 -10.26 10.77
N LYS A 119 -12.88 -9.43 9.91
CA LYS A 119 -12.86 -9.64 8.46
C LYS A 119 -11.66 -8.96 7.79
N PHE A 120 -11.25 -7.80 8.28
CA PHE A 120 -10.15 -7.03 7.72
C PHE A 120 -9.17 -6.61 8.83
N PRO A 121 -8.33 -7.53 9.33
CA PRO A 121 -7.35 -7.21 10.36
C PRO A 121 -6.26 -6.26 9.83
N PHE A 122 -5.54 -5.61 10.76
CA PHE A 122 -4.40 -4.75 10.42
C PHE A 122 -3.30 -5.54 9.70
N GLY A 123 -2.65 -4.91 8.72
CA GLY A 123 -1.59 -5.55 7.95
C GLY A 123 -2.09 -6.54 6.89
N ILE A 124 -3.36 -6.40 6.49
CA ILE A 124 -3.95 -7.20 5.41
C ILE A 124 -4.43 -6.29 4.28
N GLY A 125 -4.33 -6.78 3.06
CA GLY A 125 -4.91 -6.20 1.86
C GLY A 125 -5.98 -7.12 1.26
N LYS A 126 -6.99 -6.52 0.61
CA LYS A 126 -8.07 -7.22 -0.07
C LYS A 126 -8.46 -6.52 -1.36
N LEU A 127 -8.85 -7.30 -2.36
CA LEU A 127 -9.50 -6.80 -3.56
C LEU A 127 -11.00 -6.69 -3.30
N LEU A 128 -11.54 -5.47 -3.32
CA LEU A 128 -12.97 -5.17 -3.13
C LEU A 128 -13.44 -4.23 -4.25
N LYS A 129 -14.77 -4.00 -4.33
CA LYS A 129 -15.36 -3.18 -5.40
C LYS A 129 -16.09 -1.97 -4.84
N ILE A 130 -15.85 -0.80 -5.47
CA ILE A 130 -16.73 0.37 -5.37
C ILE A 130 -17.34 0.60 -6.76
N ASN A 131 -18.67 0.58 -6.88
CA ASN A 131 -19.39 0.77 -8.16
C ASN A 131 -18.81 -0.09 -9.31
N ASN A 132 -18.59 -1.38 -9.07
CA ASN A 132 -18.03 -2.34 -10.02
C ASN A 132 -16.56 -2.13 -10.40
N VAL A 133 -15.87 -1.12 -9.86
CA VAL A 133 -14.43 -0.91 -10.03
C VAL A 133 -13.68 -1.74 -8.99
N GLU A 134 -12.80 -2.62 -9.44
CA GLU A 134 -11.92 -3.39 -8.56
C GLU A 134 -10.82 -2.49 -8.00
N ILE A 135 -10.71 -2.46 -6.69
CA ILE A 135 -9.78 -1.64 -5.93
C ILE A 135 -9.07 -2.53 -4.93
N TRP A 136 -7.76 -2.42 -4.86
CA TRP A 136 -6.99 -3.07 -3.82
C TRP A 136 -6.96 -2.18 -2.58
N PHE A 137 -7.52 -2.66 -1.49
CA PHE A 137 -7.51 -2.00 -0.19
C PHE A 137 -6.43 -2.59 0.69
N GLN A 138 -5.67 -1.75 1.39
CA GLN A 138 -4.70 -2.18 2.39
C GLN A 138 -5.02 -1.53 3.73
N ARG A 139 -5.22 -2.34 4.78
CA ARG A 139 -5.36 -1.80 6.13
C ARG A 139 -3.99 -1.48 6.70
N LEU A 140 -3.53 -0.31 6.35
CA LEU A 140 -2.26 0.28 6.72
C LEU A 140 -2.48 1.77 7.01
N SER A 141 -1.68 2.35 7.88
CA SER A 141 -1.76 3.78 8.17
C SER A 141 -0.39 4.31 8.57
N TYR A 142 0.07 5.32 7.86
CA TYR A 142 1.29 6.05 8.22
C TYR A 142 1.04 7.18 9.21
N VAL A 143 -0.21 7.49 9.51
CA VAL A 143 -0.61 8.60 10.40
C VAL A 143 -1.02 8.12 11.80
N GLY A 144 -0.93 6.83 12.07
CA GLY A 144 -1.28 6.27 13.39
C GLY A 144 -2.76 6.18 13.69
N GLU A 145 -3.63 6.54 12.75
CA GLU A 145 -5.08 6.47 12.84
C GLU A 145 -5.62 5.18 12.20
N LEU A 146 -6.86 4.82 12.56
CA LEU A 146 -7.60 3.80 11.82
C LEU A 146 -7.72 4.21 10.37
N GLY A 147 -7.45 3.30 9.43
CA GLY A 147 -7.60 3.65 8.03
C GLY A 147 -7.13 2.60 7.04
N TRP A 148 -7.30 2.95 5.78
CA TRP A 148 -6.96 2.13 4.63
C TRP A 148 -6.36 2.96 3.52
N GLU A 149 -5.43 2.35 2.79
CA GLU A 149 -4.94 2.83 1.51
C GLU A 149 -5.69 2.11 0.38
N LEU A 150 -6.16 2.87 -0.59
CA LEU A 150 -6.94 2.40 -1.74
C LEU A 150 -6.12 2.55 -3.00
N TYR A 151 -5.76 1.44 -3.64
CA TYR A 151 -5.04 1.42 -4.91
C TYR A 151 -6.05 1.25 -6.04
N ILE A 152 -6.30 2.33 -6.76
CA ILE A 152 -7.38 2.48 -7.72
C ILE A 152 -6.77 2.55 -9.13
N PRO A 153 -7.26 1.78 -10.12
CA PRO A 153 -6.82 1.96 -11.50
C PRO A 153 -6.88 3.42 -11.92
N ILE A 154 -5.82 3.94 -12.51
CA ILE A 154 -5.65 5.39 -12.72
C ILE A 154 -6.79 6.00 -13.54
N ASN A 155 -7.31 5.30 -14.53
CA ASN A 155 -8.43 5.74 -15.38
C ASN A 155 -9.77 5.85 -14.61
N GLU A 156 -9.92 5.16 -13.49
CA GLU A 156 -11.11 5.20 -12.64
C GLU A 156 -10.97 6.15 -11.43
N SER A 157 -9.78 6.69 -11.21
CA SER A 157 -9.42 7.41 -9.98
C SER A 157 -10.31 8.62 -9.72
N LYS A 158 -10.59 9.44 -10.74
CA LYS A 158 -11.47 10.62 -10.61
C LYS A 158 -12.87 10.23 -10.18
N LYS A 159 -13.47 9.24 -10.83
CA LYS A 159 -14.82 8.74 -10.52
C LYS A 159 -14.90 8.21 -9.08
N ILE A 160 -13.94 7.41 -8.67
CA ILE A 160 -13.89 6.86 -7.31
C ILE A 160 -13.69 7.96 -6.27
N TYR A 161 -12.82 8.94 -6.55
CA TYR A 161 -12.63 10.10 -5.69
C TYR A 161 -13.95 10.88 -5.48
N GLU A 162 -14.69 11.18 -6.54
CA GLU A 162 -15.96 11.88 -6.46
C GLU A 162 -17.00 11.10 -5.62
N ILE A 163 -17.05 9.78 -5.76
CA ILE A 163 -17.91 8.91 -4.96
C ILE A 163 -17.53 8.96 -3.48
N ILE A 164 -16.23 8.84 -3.18
CA ILE A 164 -15.72 8.91 -1.79
C ILE A 164 -16.05 10.26 -1.17
N CYS A 165 -15.83 11.36 -1.90
CA CYS A 165 -16.14 12.71 -1.41
C CYS A 165 -17.64 12.88 -1.12
N LYS A 166 -18.50 12.41 -2.01
CA LYS A 166 -19.97 12.49 -1.85
C LYS A 166 -20.44 11.76 -0.58
N VAL A 167 -20.01 10.53 -0.36
CA VAL A 167 -20.35 9.77 0.86
C VAL A 167 -19.66 10.37 2.08
N GLY A 168 -18.45 10.88 1.90
CA GLY A 168 -17.62 11.47 2.95
C GLY A 168 -18.24 12.69 3.64
N ILE A 169 -19.15 13.41 2.98
CA ILE A 169 -19.89 14.53 3.58
C ILE A 169 -20.59 14.09 4.87
N ASN A 170 -21.20 12.92 4.90
CA ASN A 170 -21.91 12.38 6.07
C ASN A 170 -20.98 12.04 7.24
N TYR A 171 -19.68 11.95 6.98
CA TYR A 171 -18.65 11.58 7.95
C TYR A 171 -17.73 12.74 8.33
N ASN A 172 -18.03 13.96 7.84
CA ASN A 172 -17.17 15.15 7.99
C ASN A 172 -15.76 14.89 7.42
N LEU A 173 -15.68 14.27 6.23
CA LEU A 173 -14.42 14.04 5.54
C LEU A 173 -13.77 15.37 5.21
N VAL A 174 -12.49 15.49 5.55
CA VAL A 174 -11.66 16.65 5.21
C VAL A 174 -10.48 16.23 4.35
N HIS A 175 -10.08 17.09 3.43
CA HIS A 175 -8.89 16.88 2.62
C HIS A 175 -7.65 17.29 3.41
N SER A 176 -6.67 16.40 3.47
CA SER A 176 -5.40 16.63 4.14
C SER A 176 -4.25 16.44 3.17
N GLY A 177 -3.26 17.31 3.26
CA GLY A 177 -2.04 17.26 2.45
C GLY A 177 -0.89 16.54 3.18
N ARG A 178 0.26 16.51 2.50
CA ARG A 178 1.47 15.84 3.00
C ARG A 178 1.95 16.39 4.35
N LEU A 179 1.92 17.71 4.53
CA LEU A 179 2.38 18.33 5.78
C LEU A 179 1.57 17.85 7.00
N ALA A 180 0.24 17.72 6.85
CA ALA A 180 -0.60 17.17 7.91
C ALA A 180 -0.23 15.69 8.20
N MET A 181 0.01 14.91 7.17
CA MET A 181 0.45 13.52 7.31
C MET A 181 1.80 13.42 8.04
N ASP A 182 2.77 14.28 7.70
CA ASP A 182 4.09 14.32 8.34
C ASP A 182 3.98 14.72 9.83
N ILE A 183 3.10 15.63 10.18
CA ILE A 183 2.85 15.99 11.58
C ILE A 183 2.24 14.81 12.34
N MET A 184 1.22 14.18 11.79
CA MET A 184 0.52 13.07 12.43
C MET A 184 1.42 11.84 12.63
N ARG A 185 2.28 11.51 11.65
CA ARG A 185 3.23 10.41 11.80
C ARG A 185 4.25 10.68 12.92
N MET A 186 4.70 11.95 13.06
CA MET A 186 5.60 12.35 14.16
C MET A 186 4.92 12.27 15.52
N GLU A 187 3.66 12.72 15.64
CA GLU A 187 2.87 12.57 16.86
C GLU A 187 2.71 11.10 17.27
N LYS A 188 2.59 10.20 16.28
CA LYS A 188 2.54 8.75 16.51
C LYS A 188 3.90 8.13 16.84
N GLY A 189 5.00 8.84 16.57
CA GLY A 189 6.37 8.34 16.74
C GLY A 189 6.83 7.42 15.62
N TYR A 190 6.26 7.55 14.43
CA TYR A 190 6.75 6.87 13.23
C TYR A 190 7.95 7.62 12.64
N LEU A 191 8.98 6.88 12.27
CA LEU A 191 10.25 7.39 11.72
C LEU A 191 10.15 7.73 10.23
#